data_f1fd79a6d6c8c2b4afe158836a0dc041
#
_entry.id   f1fd79a6d6c8c2b4afe158836a0dc041
#
_cell.length_a   1.000
_cell.length_b   1.000
_cell.length_c   1.000
_cell.angle_alpha   90.00
_cell.angle_beta   90.00
_cell.angle_gamma   90.00
#
_symmetry.space_group_name_H-M   'P 1'
#
loop_
_entity.id
_entity.type
_entity.pdbx_description
1 polymer ?
#
loop_
_entity_poly.entity_id
_entity_poly.type
_entity_poly.pdbx_seq_one_letter_code
_entity_poly.pdbx_strand_id
1 'polypeptide(L)'
;MLRKKASGVANGPLSSSFIGKTAEKVVDRRAFLRGSGLAIGGIAAASALVGTNVKPAQAVTAGGAAEIKKTVCTHCSVGCTVMAEVQNGVWTGQEPGWDSPINLGAHCAKGASVRETASGERRLKYPMKLVGGKWTRMSWDDAINEIGDKMLDIRGKSGPDSVYWLGSAKHNNEQAYLFRKLYAYWGSNNGDHQARICHSTTVAGVANTWGYGAMTNSYNDIHNSRAIFVIGGNPAEAHPVSLMHLMKAKEQNNAPLIVCDPRFTRTAAHADEYVRFRPGTDVGLIWGIMWHIFENGWEDKEFIRQRVYGMEDVLEEVKKWTPEETERVTGVPGSQLKRVAQTMANNRPGTFIWCMGGTQHTNGNNNTRAYCALQLALGNMGTAGGGANIFRGHDNVQGATDFCVLSHSLPGYYGLSAGAWKHWSRVWNEDYEWLKGRFDSIKG
;
A
#
# COMPACT_ATOMS: atom_id res chain seq x y z
N MET A 1 -17.01 -8.13 -32.48
CA MET A 1 -16.17 -8.87 -33.46
C MET A 1 -15.07 -7.96 -33.95
N LEU A 2 -13.88 -8.04 -33.37
CA LEU A 2 -12.71 -7.24 -33.74
C LEU A 2 -11.76 -8.15 -34.55
N ARG A 3 -11.54 -7.83 -35.82
CA ARG A 3 -10.61 -8.56 -36.70
C ARG A 3 -9.18 -8.07 -36.45
N LYS A 4 -8.26 -9.00 -36.17
CA LYS A 4 -6.81 -8.77 -36.18
C LYS A 4 -6.34 -8.46 -37.62
N LYS A 5 -5.60 -7.37 -37.80
CA LYS A 5 -4.79 -7.14 -39.02
C LYS A 5 -3.54 -8.02 -38.93
N ALA A 6 -3.30 -8.81 -39.95
CA ALA A 6 -2.06 -9.56 -40.12
C ALA A 6 -0.94 -8.59 -40.55
N SER A 7 0.17 -8.64 -39.83
CA SER A 7 1.42 -7.96 -40.25
C SER A 7 2.11 -8.83 -41.32
N GLY A 8 2.26 -8.31 -42.51
CA GLY A 8 3.02 -8.96 -43.57
C GLY A 8 4.52 -8.96 -43.23
N VAL A 9 5.12 -10.13 -43.28
CA VAL A 9 6.58 -10.30 -43.24
C VAL A 9 7.11 -10.14 -44.64
N ALA A 10 7.93 -9.13 -44.86
CA ALA A 10 8.69 -8.98 -46.13
C ALA A 10 9.91 -9.91 -46.09
N ASN A 11 9.88 -10.97 -46.86
CA ASN A 11 11.04 -11.83 -47.13
C ASN A 11 11.88 -11.17 -48.24
N GLY A 12 13.04 -10.61 -47.86
CA GLY A 12 14.12 -10.28 -48.80
C GLY A 12 15.39 -11.04 -48.39
N PRO A 13 16.19 -11.56 -49.36
CA PRO A 13 17.37 -12.35 -48.99
C PRO A 13 18.47 -11.42 -48.47
N LEU A 14 18.90 -11.63 -47.24
CA LEU A 14 20.12 -11.05 -46.68
C LEU A 14 21.33 -11.75 -47.30
N SER A 15 22.20 -10.97 -47.99
CA SER A 15 23.42 -11.48 -48.56
C SER A 15 24.39 -11.97 -47.47
N SER A 16 24.91 -13.18 -47.67
CA SER A 16 25.74 -13.95 -46.74
C SER A 16 27.20 -13.47 -46.56
N SER A 17 27.52 -12.23 -46.90
CA SER A 17 28.90 -11.74 -46.92
C SER A 17 29.36 -10.95 -45.69
N PHE A 18 28.50 -10.77 -44.65
CA PHE A 18 28.87 -9.94 -43.50
C PHE A 18 29.05 -10.69 -42.17
N ILE A 19 28.91 -12.01 -42.11
CA ILE A 19 28.96 -12.81 -40.86
C ILE A 19 30.28 -13.62 -40.70
N GLY A 20 31.27 -13.33 -41.48
CA GLY A 20 32.45 -14.21 -41.60
C GLY A 20 33.76 -13.70 -41.04
N LYS A 21 33.86 -12.82 -40.01
CA LYS A 21 35.18 -12.51 -39.39
C LYS A 21 35.21 -11.84 -38.04
N THR A 22 34.19 -11.99 -37.17
CA THR A 22 34.22 -11.38 -35.81
C THR A 22 33.91 -12.31 -34.65
N ALA A 23 34.07 -13.62 -34.80
CA ALA A 23 33.71 -14.60 -33.79
C ALA A 23 34.85 -15.02 -32.83
N GLU A 24 35.97 -14.32 -32.77
CA GLU A 24 37.10 -14.70 -31.87
C GLU A 24 37.72 -13.52 -31.10
N LYS A 25 36.97 -12.55 -30.67
CA LYS A 25 37.44 -11.64 -29.59
C LYS A 25 36.38 -11.56 -28.49
N VAL A 26 36.69 -12.17 -27.35
CA VAL A 26 36.02 -11.92 -26.09
C VAL A 26 36.16 -10.43 -25.81
N VAL A 27 35.08 -9.67 -26.05
CA VAL A 27 35.05 -8.23 -25.79
C VAL A 27 34.93 -8.05 -24.29
N ASP A 28 36.01 -7.59 -23.65
CA ASP A 28 35.98 -7.16 -22.25
C ASP A 28 34.90 -6.09 -22.03
N ARG A 29 34.28 -6.17 -20.85
CA ARG A 29 33.19 -5.25 -20.43
C ARG A 29 33.57 -3.77 -20.56
N ARG A 30 34.85 -3.42 -20.35
CA ARG A 30 35.40 -2.07 -20.55
C ARG A 30 35.49 -1.67 -22.02
N ALA A 31 35.84 -2.60 -22.89
CA ALA A 31 35.88 -2.37 -24.34
C ALA A 31 34.49 -2.19 -24.93
N PHE A 32 33.49 -2.95 -24.42
CA PHE A 32 32.07 -2.76 -24.78
C PHE A 32 31.55 -1.38 -24.37
N LEU A 33 31.83 -0.92 -23.15
CA LEU A 33 31.40 0.40 -22.65
C LEU A 33 32.08 1.55 -23.38
N ARG A 34 33.35 1.43 -23.79
CA ARG A 34 34.02 2.42 -24.64
C ARG A 34 33.46 2.46 -26.05
N GLY A 35 33.14 1.30 -26.63
CA GLY A 35 32.55 1.20 -27.96
C GLY A 35 31.13 1.78 -28.03
N SER A 36 30.31 1.56 -27.00
CA SER A 36 28.96 2.12 -26.90
C SER A 36 28.97 3.65 -26.68
N GLY A 37 29.94 4.17 -25.91
CA GLY A 37 30.13 5.62 -25.75
C GLY A 37 30.47 6.33 -27.08
N LEU A 38 31.30 5.72 -27.93
CA LEU A 38 31.64 6.23 -29.25
C LEU A 38 30.44 6.16 -30.24
N ALA A 39 29.59 5.13 -30.13
CA ALA A 39 28.39 5.03 -30.96
C ALA A 39 27.35 6.10 -30.59
N ILE A 40 27.17 6.42 -29.30
CA ILE A 40 26.28 7.48 -28.85
C ILE A 40 26.81 8.86 -29.25
N GLY A 41 28.14 9.07 -29.19
CA GLY A 41 28.78 10.29 -29.67
C GLY A 41 28.64 10.48 -31.21
N GLY A 42 28.71 9.39 -31.97
CA GLY A 42 28.50 9.40 -33.44
C GLY A 42 27.06 9.74 -33.82
N ILE A 43 26.06 9.27 -33.08
CA ILE A 43 24.64 9.58 -33.30
C ILE A 43 24.35 11.07 -32.97
N ALA A 44 24.97 11.60 -31.90
CA ALA A 44 24.84 13.02 -31.56
C ALA A 44 25.48 13.95 -32.61
N ALA A 45 26.59 13.55 -33.27
CA ALA A 45 27.20 14.29 -34.36
C ALA A 45 26.40 14.20 -35.64
N ALA A 46 25.74 13.08 -35.95
CA ALA A 46 24.88 12.91 -37.10
C ALA A 46 23.57 13.69 -37.00
N SER A 47 23.02 13.87 -35.82
CA SER A 47 21.81 14.67 -35.60
C SER A 47 22.05 16.20 -35.72
N ALA A 48 23.30 16.65 -35.62
CA ALA A 48 23.66 18.04 -35.88
C ALA A 48 23.66 18.40 -37.38
N LEU A 49 23.66 17.40 -38.27
CA LEU A 49 23.64 17.58 -39.72
C LEU A 49 22.22 17.55 -40.35
N VAL A 50 21.24 17.10 -39.58
CA VAL A 50 19.82 17.13 -39.99
C VAL A 50 19.16 18.24 -39.19
N GLY A 51 18.96 19.40 -39.79
CA GLY A 51 18.45 20.62 -39.14
C GLY A 51 17.07 20.49 -38.48
N THR A 52 16.99 19.68 -37.45
CA THR A 52 15.87 19.69 -36.53
C THR A 52 16.15 20.71 -35.43
N ASN A 53 15.30 21.74 -35.33
CA ASN A 53 15.28 22.71 -34.24
C ASN A 53 14.92 22.03 -32.92
N VAL A 54 15.74 21.10 -32.46
CA VAL A 54 15.72 20.67 -31.06
C VAL A 54 16.42 21.77 -30.27
N LYS A 55 15.68 22.61 -29.58
CA LYS A 55 16.25 23.51 -28.56
C LYS A 55 17.15 22.65 -27.67
N PRO A 56 18.46 22.95 -27.59
CA PRO A 56 19.31 22.24 -26.65
C PRO A 56 18.69 22.44 -25.27
N ALA A 57 18.48 21.35 -24.55
CA ALA A 57 18.19 21.44 -23.13
C ALA A 57 19.33 22.29 -22.55
N GLN A 58 19.02 23.48 -22.06
CA GLN A 58 20.01 24.28 -21.36
C GLN A 58 20.51 23.42 -20.22
N ALA A 59 21.73 22.92 -20.33
CA ALA A 59 22.42 22.35 -19.20
C ALA A 59 22.43 23.45 -18.14
N VAL A 60 21.73 23.25 -17.05
CA VAL A 60 21.80 24.14 -15.89
C VAL A 60 23.28 24.19 -15.55
N THR A 61 23.90 25.33 -15.73
CA THR A 61 25.31 25.53 -15.39
C THR A 61 25.47 25.19 -13.94
N ALA A 62 26.29 24.17 -13.67
CA ALA A 62 26.48 23.59 -12.34
C ALA A 62 27.14 24.62 -11.41
N GLY A 63 26.33 25.37 -10.70
CA GLY A 63 26.77 26.43 -9.78
C GLY A 63 26.51 26.13 -8.31
N GLY A 64 26.35 24.85 -7.91
CA GLY A 64 26.18 24.43 -6.53
C GLY A 64 26.45 22.95 -6.33
N ALA A 65 26.99 22.56 -5.18
CA ALA A 65 27.14 21.17 -4.83
C ALA A 65 25.75 20.51 -4.77
N ALA A 66 25.62 19.30 -5.33
CA ALA A 66 24.40 18.52 -5.18
C ALA A 66 24.25 18.09 -3.70
N GLU A 67 23.07 18.29 -3.15
CA GLU A 67 22.71 17.85 -1.80
C GLU A 67 21.87 16.59 -1.90
N ILE A 68 22.19 15.57 -1.11
CA ILE A 68 21.40 14.34 -1.03
C ILE A 68 20.39 14.47 0.11
N LYS A 69 19.12 14.42 -0.23
CA LYS A 69 17.99 14.42 0.71
C LYS A 69 17.36 13.04 0.77
N LYS A 70 17.32 12.46 1.98
CA LYS A 70 16.60 11.20 2.20
C LYS A 70 15.11 11.46 2.32
N THR A 71 14.30 10.76 1.53
CA THR A 71 12.83 10.87 1.53
C THR A 71 12.19 9.52 1.31
N VAL A 72 10.87 9.48 1.18
CA VAL A 72 10.07 8.24 1.03
C VAL A 72 9.25 8.30 -0.25
N CYS A 73 9.18 7.19 -0.94
CA CYS A 73 8.31 7.02 -2.11
C CYS A 73 6.84 7.15 -1.73
N THR A 74 6.08 7.96 -2.46
CA THR A 74 4.68 8.29 -2.18
C THR A 74 3.67 7.42 -2.93
N HIS A 75 4.05 6.26 -3.47
CA HIS A 75 3.16 5.46 -4.30
C HIS A 75 2.38 4.39 -3.54
N CYS A 76 3.04 3.64 -2.66
CA CYS A 76 2.40 2.57 -1.90
C CYS A 76 2.96 2.44 -0.47
N SER A 77 2.30 1.63 0.35
CA SER A 77 2.61 1.47 1.77
C SER A 77 3.92 0.74 2.08
N VAL A 78 4.66 0.26 1.08
CA VAL A 78 5.99 -0.29 1.32
C VAL A 78 6.92 0.77 1.91
N GLY A 79 6.73 2.06 1.50
CA GLY A 79 7.50 3.14 2.08
C GLY A 79 8.98 3.10 1.70
N CYS A 80 9.28 2.75 0.44
CA CYS A 80 10.66 2.68 -0.05
C CYS A 80 11.40 4.00 0.16
N THR A 81 12.59 3.92 0.73
CA THR A 81 13.47 5.07 0.89
C THR A 81 14.02 5.51 -0.46
N VAL A 82 13.99 6.82 -0.70
CA VAL A 82 14.51 7.49 -1.88
C VAL A 82 15.61 8.47 -1.45
N MET A 83 16.76 8.40 -2.10
CA MET A 83 17.85 9.37 -1.98
C MET A 83 17.68 10.38 -3.10
N ALA A 84 17.10 11.52 -2.81
CA ALA A 84 16.87 12.58 -3.78
C ALA A 84 18.11 13.45 -3.91
N GLU A 85 18.62 13.59 -5.13
CA GLU A 85 19.67 14.55 -5.46
C GLU A 85 19.04 15.90 -5.77
N VAL A 86 19.39 16.92 -4.99
CA VAL A 86 18.84 18.27 -5.12
C VAL A 86 19.97 19.24 -5.42
N GLN A 87 19.82 20.01 -6.51
CA GLN A 87 20.76 21.03 -6.91
C GLN A 87 20.01 22.35 -7.13
N ASN A 88 20.43 23.41 -6.45
CA ASN A 88 19.78 24.71 -6.51
C ASN A 88 18.24 24.66 -6.26
N GLY A 89 17.80 23.82 -5.31
CA GLY A 89 16.40 23.66 -5.00
C GLY A 89 15.60 22.80 -6.00
N VAL A 90 16.24 22.24 -7.01
CA VAL A 90 15.63 21.38 -8.03
C VAL A 90 16.02 19.92 -7.76
N TRP A 91 15.04 19.03 -7.78
CA TRP A 91 15.27 17.58 -7.70
C TRP A 91 15.78 17.08 -9.05
N THR A 92 17.10 16.86 -9.16
CA THR A 92 17.80 16.53 -10.42
C THR A 92 17.94 15.03 -10.68
N GLY A 93 18.17 14.24 -9.62
CA GLY A 93 18.37 12.80 -9.71
C GLY A 93 17.82 12.07 -8.51
N GLN A 94 17.72 10.74 -8.60
CA GLN A 94 17.35 9.91 -7.46
C GLN A 94 17.97 8.52 -7.53
N GLU A 95 18.25 7.97 -6.35
CA GLU A 95 18.69 6.61 -6.13
C GLU A 95 17.82 5.94 -5.05
N PRO A 96 17.71 4.61 -5.00
CA PRO A 96 17.11 3.92 -3.87
C PRO A 96 17.95 4.09 -2.61
N GLY A 97 17.31 4.03 -1.44
CA GLY A 97 18.03 3.98 -0.17
C GLY A 97 18.77 2.65 -0.01
N TRP A 98 20.08 2.65 -0.20
CA TRP A 98 20.92 1.46 -0.12
C TRP A 98 21.02 0.86 1.28
N ASP A 99 20.91 1.72 2.30
CA ASP A 99 20.92 1.39 3.73
C ASP A 99 19.54 1.09 4.31
N SER A 100 18.50 1.18 3.50
CA SER A 100 17.13 0.99 3.95
C SER A 100 16.82 -0.50 4.17
N PRO A 101 16.37 -0.90 5.36
CA PRO A 101 15.95 -2.29 5.60
C PRO A 101 14.64 -2.64 4.88
N ILE A 102 13.90 -1.64 4.38
CA ILE A 102 12.61 -1.82 3.73
C ILE A 102 12.76 -2.13 2.24
N ASN A 103 13.50 -1.32 1.51
CA ASN A 103 13.64 -1.51 0.06
C ASN A 103 15.01 -2.06 -0.39
N LEU A 104 15.94 -2.28 0.54
CA LEU A 104 17.18 -3.02 0.31
C LEU A 104 17.95 -2.55 -0.95
N GLY A 105 17.97 -1.26 -1.20
CA GLY A 105 18.61 -0.68 -2.38
C GLY A 105 17.83 -0.89 -3.69
N ALA A 106 16.53 -1.16 -3.65
CA ALA A 106 15.72 -1.37 -4.84
C ALA A 106 14.58 -0.36 -4.97
N HIS A 107 14.18 -0.10 -6.21
CA HIS A 107 12.92 0.55 -6.57
C HIS A 107 12.14 -0.31 -7.57
N CYS A 108 10.81 -0.23 -7.52
CA CYS A 108 9.96 -0.64 -8.65
C CYS A 108 9.84 0.53 -9.65
N ALA A 109 9.22 0.29 -10.80
CA ALA A 109 9.01 1.33 -11.82
C ALA A 109 8.31 2.60 -11.28
N LYS A 110 7.38 2.45 -10.33
CA LYS A 110 6.69 3.59 -9.68
C LYS A 110 7.66 4.40 -8.81
N GLY A 111 8.49 3.73 -8.00
CA GLY A 111 9.49 4.38 -7.16
C GLY A 111 10.56 5.07 -7.98
N ALA A 112 11.00 4.46 -9.08
CA ALA A 112 11.98 5.05 -9.99
C ALA A 112 11.47 6.32 -10.68
N SER A 113 10.14 6.50 -10.81
CA SER A 113 9.51 7.66 -11.45
C SER A 113 8.93 8.69 -10.46
N VAL A 114 9.18 8.57 -9.16
CA VAL A 114 8.54 9.46 -8.17
C VAL A 114 8.96 10.92 -8.34
N ARG A 115 10.18 11.19 -8.82
CA ARG A 115 10.66 12.52 -9.16
C ARG A 115 9.75 13.23 -10.16
N GLU A 116 9.28 12.52 -11.19
CA GLU A 116 8.38 13.06 -12.22
C GLU A 116 7.05 13.54 -11.63
N THR A 117 6.56 12.86 -10.61
CA THR A 117 5.35 13.26 -9.88
C THR A 117 5.59 14.55 -9.07
N ALA A 118 6.78 14.72 -8.51
CA ALA A 118 7.12 15.86 -7.67
C ALA A 118 7.44 17.13 -8.48
N SER A 119 8.13 17.02 -9.62
CA SER A 119 8.70 18.15 -10.34
C SER A 119 8.38 18.17 -11.84
N GLY A 120 7.51 17.28 -12.33
CA GLY A 120 7.11 17.22 -13.74
C GLY A 120 6.45 18.52 -14.24
N GLU A 121 6.53 18.79 -15.52
CA GLU A 121 6.00 20.01 -16.16
C GLU A 121 4.49 20.18 -15.96
N ARG A 122 3.75 19.07 -15.82
CA ARG A 122 2.29 19.08 -15.61
C ARG A 122 1.87 19.40 -14.17
N ARG A 123 2.84 19.48 -13.24
CA ARG A 123 2.53 19.78 -11.85
C ARG A 123 2.05 21.22 -11.69
N LEU A 124 0.88 21.40 -11.07
CA LEU A 124 0.37 22.71 -10.70
C LEU A 124 1.29 23.35 -9.66
N LYS A 125 1.73 24.58 -9.91
CA LYS A 125 2.64 25.35 -9.03
C LYS A 125 1.95 26.51 -8.34
N TYR A 126 0.77 26.91 -8.83
CA TYR A 126 0.03 28.08 -8.36
C TYR A 126 -1.46 27.78 -8.33
N PRO A 127 -2.23 28.46 -7.45
CA PRO A 127 -3.68 28.43 -7.50
C PRO A 127 -4.20 28.96 -8.83
N MET A 128 -5.28 28.39 -9.29
CA MET A 128 -5.92 28.82 -10.54
C MET A 128 -7.44 28.87 -10.35
N LYS A 129 -8.06 29.92 -10.90
CA LYS A 129 -9.50 30.13 -10.90
C LYS A 129 -10.04 30.10 -12.33
N LEU A 130 -11.19 29.47 -12.52
CA LEU A 130 -11.88 29.46 -13.81
C LEU A 130 -12.65 30.77 -13.96
N VAL A 131 -12.22 31.64 -14.87
CA VAL A 131 -12.84 32.91 -15.16
C VAL A 131 -13.23 32.95 -16.64
N GLY A 132 -14.52 33.08 -16.95
CA GLY A 132 -15.01 33.09 -18.33
C GLY A 132 -14.60 31.86 -19.15
N GLY A 133 -14.56 30.68 -18.52
CA GLY A 133 -14.16 29.43 -19.19
C GLY A 133 -12.65 29.24 -19.34
N LYS A 134 -11.82 30.16 -18.85
CA LYS A 134 -10.37 30.07 -18.93
C LYS A 134 -9.73 29.99 -17.54
N TRP A 135 -8.83 29.02 -17.36
CA TRP A 135 -8.05 28.90 -16.11
C TRP A 135 -7.04 30.06 -15.99
N THR A 136 -7.24 30.88 -14.97
CA THR A 136 -6.42 32.08 -14.70
C THR A 136 -5.67 31.89 -13.40
N ARG A 137 -4.37 32.16 -13.40
CA ARG A 137 -3.50 32.12 -12.20
C ARG A 137 -3.93 33.21 -11.23
N MET A 138 -3.89 32.87 -9.92
CA MET A 138 -4.06 33.81 -8.84
C MET A 138 -2.97 33.66 -7.76
N SER A 139 -2.86 34.60 -6.86
CA SER A 139 -1.95 34.47 -5.70
C SER A 139 -2.49 33.46 -4.70
N TRP A 140 -1.63 32.97 -3.81
CA TRP A 140 -2.03 32.13 -2.69
C TRP A 140 -2.92 32.89 -1.70
N ASP A 141 -2.58 34.15 -1.40
CA ASP A 141 -3.34 34.98 -0.47
C ASP A 141 -4.75 35.25 -0.99
N ASP A 142 -4.89 35.60 -2.27
CA ASP A 142 -6.22 35.79 -2.89
C ASP A 142 -7.03 34.51 -2.87
N ALA A 143 -6.41 33.35 -3.18
CA ALA A 143 -7.06 32.06 -3.18
C ALA A 143 -7.55 31.68 -1.78
N ILE A 144 -6.69 31.83 -0.76
CA ILE A 144 -7.02 31.49 0.63
C ILE A 144 -8.14 32.39 1.15
N ASN A 145 -8.04 33.70 0.94
CA ASN A 145 -9.05 34.64 1.39
C ASN A 145 -10.40 34.43 0.71
N GLU A 146 -10.42 34.31 -0.62
CA GLU A 146 -11.66 34.08 -1.37
C GLU A 146 -12.35 32.78 -0.96
N ILE A 147 -11.60 31.67 -0.80
CA ILE A 147 -12.14 30.40 -0.36
C ILE A 147 -12.64 30.49 1.08
N GLY A 148 -11.84 31.11 1.98
CA GLY A 148 -12.19 31.28 3.37
C GLY A 148 -13.47 32.09 3.56
N ASP A 149 -13.58 33.23 2.91
CA ASP A 149 -14.77 34.10 2.95
C ASP A 149 -16.00 33.37 2.42
N LYS A 150 -15.86 32.63 1.31
CA LYS A 150 -16.95 31.84 0.74
C LYS A 150 -17.41 30.73 1.68
N MET A 151 -16.47 30.04 2.30
CA MET A 151 -16.79 29.00 3.28
C MET A 151 -17.50 29.57 4.50
N LEU A 152 -17.04 30.72 5.04
CA LEU A 152 -17.69 31.39 6.17
C LEU A 152 -19.08 31.88 5.83
N ASP A 153 -19.31 32.41 4.63
CA ASP A 153 -20.62 32.78 4.13
C ASP A 153 -21.59 31.60 4.07
N ILE A 154 -21.14 30.46 3.51
CA ILE A 154 -21.90 29.23 3.46
C ILE A 154 -22.22 28.73 4.88
N ARG A 155 -21.21 28.72 5.77
CA ARG A 155 -21.41 28.33 7.18
C ARG A 155 -22.43 29.21 7.89
N GLY A 156 -22.39 30.52 7.66
CA GLY A 156 -23.35 31.46 8.24
C GLY A 156 -24.79 31.26 7.77
N LYS A 157 -24.95 30.89 6.50
CA LYS A 157 -26.31 30.71 5.87
C LYS A 157 -26.88 29.30 6.08
N SER A 158 -26.04 28.28 6.08
CA SER A 158 -26.48 26.87 5.99
C SER A 158 -25.93 25.98 7.10
N GLY A 159 -25.17 26.53 8.04
CA GLY A 159 -24.54 25.79 9.15
C GLY A 159 -23.24 25.11 8.78
N PRO A 160 -22.52 24.59 9.79
CA PRO A 160 -21.20 23.98 9.59
C PRO A 160 -21.25 22.68 8.76
N ASP A 161 -22.36 21.95 8.80
CA ASP A 161 -22.53 20.66 8.11
C ASP A 161 -22.77 20.77 6.60
N SER A 162 -22.93 22.00 6.10
CA SER A 162 -23.01 22.28 4.67
C SER A 162 -21.68 22.12 3.92
N VAL A 163 -20.57 21.94 4.63
CA VAL A 163 -19.23 21.71 4.07
C VAL A 163 -18.79 20.29 4.34
N TYR A 164 -18.38 19.58 3.28
CA TYR A 164 -17.78 18.25 3.38
C TYR A 164 -16.26 18.31 3.30
N TRP A 165 -15.57 17.66 4.23
CA TRP A 165 -14.11 17.64 4.37
C TRP A 165 -13.51 16.34 3.86
N LEU A 166 -13.10 16.31 2.60
CA LEU A 166 -12.55 15.12 1.96
C LEU A 166 -11.03 15.09 2.10
N GLY A 167 -10.55 14.25 2.99
CA GLY A 167 -9.13 14.01 3.21
C GLY A 167 -8.51 12.99 2.26
N SER A 168 -7.23 12.71 2.48
CA SER A 168 -6.46 11.82 1.62
C SER A 168 -5.46 10.96 2.39
N ALA A 169 -5.27 9.73 1.94
CA ALA A 169 -4.16 8.87 2.36
C ALA A 169 -2.79 9.32 1.80
N LYS A 170 -2.77 10.39 1.02
CA LYS A 170 -1.56 11.06 0.52
C LYS A 170 -1.15 12.27 1.37
N HIS A 171 -1.95 12.63 2.38
CA HIS A 171 -1.50 13.58 3.38
C HIS A 171 -0.31 13.00 4.15
N ASN A 172 0.71 13.83 4.43
CA ASN A 172 1.67 13.49 5.48
C ASN A 172 1.00 13.59 6.86
N ASN A 173 1.67 13.18 7.91
CA ASN A 173 1.09 13.14 9.25
C ASN A 173 0.69 14.54 9.74
N GLU A 174 1.51 15.54 9.47
CA GLU A 174 1.27 16.93 9.85
C GLU A 174 0.04 17.49 9.13
N GLN A 175 -0.08 17.25 7.82
CA GLN A 175 -1.25 17.67 7.05
C GLN A 175 -2.53 16.97 7.54
N ALA A 176 -2.47 15.68 7.80
CA ALA A 176 -3.60 14.91 8.32
C ALA A 176 -4.07 15.46 9.69
N TYR A 177 -3.13 15.71 10.58
CA TYR A 177 -3.40 16.28 11.90
C TYR A 177 -4.04 17.68 11.80
N LEU A 178 -3.43 18.58 11.03
CA LEU A 178 -3.96 19.95 10.83
C LEU A 178 -5.34 19.92 10.15
N PHE A 179 -5.53 19.05 9.18
CA PHE A 179 -6.81 18.92 8.50
C PHE A 179 -7.91 18.42 9.46
N ARG A 180 -7.62 17.43 10.32
CA ARG A 180 -8.54 16.96 11.34
C ARG A 180 -8.86 18.05 12.37
N LYS A 181 -7.83 18.78 12.82
CA LYS A 181 -7.99 19.93 13.73
C LYS A 181 -8.86 21.01 13.10
N LEU A 182 -8.64 21.34 11.81
CA LEU A 182 -9.39 22.38 11.09
C LEU A 182 -10.89 22.10 11.10
N TYR A 183 -11.32 20.91 10.72
CA TYR A 183 -12.75 20.66 10.70
C TYR A 183 -13.35 20.39 12.10
N ALA A 184 -12.54 20.05 13.09
CA ALA A 184 -13.00 20.09 14.49
C ALA A 184 -13.32 21.52 14.93
N TYR A 185 -12.45 22.48 14.64
CA TYR A 185 -12.67 23.91 14.91
C TYR A 185 -13.81 24.49 14.06
N TRP A 186 -14.00 23.97 12.86
CA TRP A 186 -15.12 24.33 12.01
C TRP A 186 -16.46 23.95 12.63
N GLY A 187 -16.50 22.86 13.40
CA GLY A 187 -17.68 22.36 14.07
C GLY A 187 -18.50 21.40 13.21
N SER A 188 -17.84 20.53 12.43
CA SER A 188 -18.52 19.52 11.61
C SER A 188 -17.84 18.15 11.74
N ASN A 189 -18.65 17.09 11.62
CA ASN A 189 -18.20 15.71 11.43
C ASN A 189 -18.29 15.23 9.99
N ASN A 190 -18.70 16.09 9.06
CA ASN A 190 -18.81 15.75 7.64
C ASN A 190 -17.43 15.68 7.00
N GLY A 191 -16.57 14.82 7.52
CA GLY A 191 -15.22 14.62 7.05
C GLY A 191 -14.80 13.17 7.07
N ASP A 192 -14.17 12.72 5.99
CA ASP A 192 -13.65 11.36 5.88
C ASP A 192 -12.54 11.30 4.81
N HIS A 193 -11.92 10.15 4.65
CA HIS A 193 -10.97 9.88 3.56
C HIS A 193 -11.13 8.46 3.02
N GLN A 194 -10.37 8.10 1.96
CA GLN A 194 -10.56 6.82 1.28
C GLN A 194 -10.32 5.59 2.16
N ALA A 195 -9.71 5.71 3.33
CA ALA A 195 -9.57 4.61 4.27
C ALA A 195 -10.93 4.00 4.65
N ARG A 196 -12.01 4.79 4.62
CA ARG A 196 -13.38 4.32 4.86
C ARG A 196 -13.75 3.15 3.95
N ILE A 197 -13.45 3.25 2.66
CA ILE A 197 -13.73 2.22 1.66
C ILE A 197 -12.50 1.35 1.35
N CYS A 198 -11.33 1.70 1.88
CA CYS A 198 -10.09 0.95 1.70
C CYS A 198 -9.96 -0.18 2.72
N HIS A 199 -9.85 0.14 3.99
CA HIS A 199 -9.50 -0.80 5.04
C HIS A 199 -10.25 -0.61 6.37
N SER A 200 -11.34 0.14 6.41
CA SER A 200 -12.08 0.33 7.66
C SER A 200 -12.58 -1.01 8.24
N THR A 201 -12.98 -1.95 7.39
CA THR A 201 -13.36 -3.30 7.80
C THR A 201 -12.18 -4.08 8.37
N THR A 202 -10.97 -3.94 7.81
CA THR A 202 -9.76 -4.52 8.37
C THR A 202 -9.41 -3.90 9.71
N VAL A 203 -9.41 -2.56 9.82
CA VAL A 203 -9.13 -1.88 11.10
C VAL A 203 -10.10 -2.34 12.19
N ALA A 204 -11.40 -2.37 11.89
CA ALA A 204 -12.40 -2.81 12.84
C ALA A 204 -12.24 -4.30 13.20
N GLY A 205 -12.02 -5.17 12.23
CA GLY A 205 -11.83 -6.61 12.44
C GLY A 205 -10.62 -6.92 13.30
N VAL A 206 -9.48 -6.30 13.02
CA VAL A 206 -8.23 -6.46 13.78
C VAL A 206 -8.37 -5.86 15.18
N ALA A 207 -8.90 -4.63 15.31
CA ALA A 207 -9.08 -3.97 16.60
C ALA A 207 -10.05 -4.73 17.50
N ASN A 208 -11.11 -5.31 16.94
CA ASN A 208 -12.06 -6.15 17.69
C ASN A 208 -11.48 -7.51 18.10
N THR A 209 -10.34 -7.91 17.53
CA THR A 209 -9.70 -9.19 17.88
C THR A 209 -8.60 -9.00 18.93
N TRP A 210 -7.70 -8.03 18.77
CA TRP A 210 -6.58 -7.79 19.70
C TRP A 210 -6.34 -6.32 20.08
N GLY A 211 -7.33 -5.46 19.88
CA GLY A 211 -7.37 -4.12 20.47
C GLY A 211 -6.84 -2.99 19.61
N TYR A 212 -6.04 -3.26 18.57
CA TYR A 212 -5.49 -2.21 17.70
C TYR A 212 -5.47 -2.62 16.22
N GLY A 213 -5.93 -1.74 15.35
CA GLY A 213 -6.18 -2.02 13.93
C GLY A 213 -5.00 -1.73 13.00
N ALA A 214 -3.82 -2.26 13.29
CA ALA A 214 -2.62 -2.02 12.49
C ALA A 214 -1.89 -3.32 12.12
N MET A 215 -0.98 -3.24 11.15
CA MET A 215 -0.01 -4.28 10.83
C MET A 215 0.87 -4.54 12.06
N THR A 216 1.06 -5.81 12.42
CA THR A 216 1.71 -6.17 13.69
C THR A 216 3.23 -6.24 13.59
N ASN A 217 3.76 -6.53 12.40
CA ASN A 217 5.20 -6.66 12.13
C ASN A 217 5.59 -5.75 10.98
N SER A 218 6.86 -5.58 10.72
CA SER A 218 7.38 -4.78 9.61
C SER A 218 7.65 -5.62 8.36
N TYR A 219 7.82 -4.99 7.20
CA TYR A 219 8.14 -5.70 5.95
C TYR A 219 9.42 -6.53 6.05
N ASN A 220 10.45 -5.99 6.67
CA ASN A 220 11.73 -6.71 6.83
C ASN A 220 11.65 -7.89 7.78
N ASP A 221 10.68 -7.93 8.69
CA ASP A 221 10.48 -9.06 9.58
C ASP A 221 9.95 -10.32 8.86
N ILE A 222 9.36 -10.15 7.69
CA ILE A 222 8.91 -11.27 6.85
C ILE A 222 10.05 -12.24 6.51
N HIS A 223 11.31 -11.78 6.51
CA HIS A 223 12.48 -12.64 6.33
C HIS A 223 12.56 -13.79 7.33
N ASN A 224 12.02 -13.60 8.54
CA ASN A 224 12.03 -14.58 9.61
C ASN A 224 10.91 -15.61 9.50
N SER A 225 9.97 -15.44 8.56
CA SER A 225 8.85 -16.35 8.38
C SER A 225 9.29 -17.70 7.89
N ARG A 226 8.62 -18.75 8.38
CA ARG A 226 8.78 -20.13 7.93
C ARG A 226 7.61 -20.63 7.09
N ALA A 227 6.51 -19.90 7.07
CA ALA A 227 5.42 -20.05 6.11
C ALA A 227 4.85 -18.67 5.78
N ILE A 228 4.43 -18.46 4.55
CA ILE A 228 3.83 -17.21 4.09
C ILE A 228 2.46 -17.52 3.51
N PHE A 229 1.42 -16.96 4.12
CA PHE A 229 0.04 -17.10 3.64
C PHE A 229 -0.48 -15.77 3.12
N VAL A 230 -0.82 -15.70 1.85
CA VAL A 230 -1.36 -14.49 1.20
C VAL A 230 -2.80 -14.74 0.77
N ILE A 231 -3.74 -13.91 1.22
CA ILE A 231 -5.14 -13.99 0.80
C ILE A 231 -5.66 -12.63 0.35
N GLY A 232 -6.30 -12.59 -0.82
CA GLY A 232 -6.88 -11.36 -1.35
C GLY A 232 -5.86 -10.23 -1.53
N GLY A 233 -4.62 -10.56 -1.86
CA GLY A 233 -3.52 -9.65 -2.08
C GLY A 233 -2.65 -10.02 -3.27
N ASN A 234 -2.15 -9.00 -4.00
CA ASN A 234 -1.24 -9.20 -5.13
C ASN A 234 -0.01 -8.30 -4.99
N PRO A 235 0.86 -8.55 -3.99
CA PRO A 235 2.04 -7.73 -3.74
C PRO A 235 2.99 -7.63 -4.93
N ALA A 236 3.10 -8.64 -5.79
CA ALA A 236 3.95 -8.58 -6.98
C ALA A 236 3.58 -7.42 -7.94
N GLU A 237 2.31 -6.99 -7.96
CA GLU A 237 1.86 -5.85 -8.76
C GLU A 237 1.68 -4.57 -7.92
N ALA A 238 1.01 -4.67 -6.77
CA ALA A 238 0.65 -3.51 -5.96
C ALA A 238 1.80 -3.00 -5.09
N HIS A 239 2.63 -3.92 -4.57
CA HIS A 239 3.71 -3.66 -3.62
C HIS A 239 5.03 -4.33 -4.05
N PRO A 240 5.54 -4.09 -5.29
CA PRO A 240 6.55 -4.97 -5.89
C PRO A 240 7.80 -5.18 -5.05
N VAL A 241 8.27 -4.15 -4.36
CA VAL A 241 9.48 -4.24 -3.53
C VAL A 241 9.28 -5.14 -2.30
N SER A 242 8.05 -5.27 -1.79
CA SER A 242 7.77 -6.19 -0.69
C SER A 242 8.02 -7.65 -1.05
N LEU A 243 7.93 -7.99 -2.35
CA LEU A 243 8.20 -9.35 -2.82
C LEU A 243 9.62 -9.80 -2.49
N MET A 244 10.58 -8.87 -2.42
CA MET A 244 11.96 -9.19 -2.02
C MET A 244 12.02 -9.82 -0.63
N HIS A 245 11.15 -9.37 0.30
CA HIS A 245 11.09 -9.91 1.65
C HIS A 245 10.48 -11.32 1.68
N LEU A 246 9.46 -11.57 0.84
CA LEU A 246 8.88 -12.90 0.69
C LEU A 246 9.90 -13.88 0.09
N MET A 247 10.61 -13.45 -0.96
CA MET A 247 11.64 -14.28 -1.60
C MET A 247 12.79 -14.58 -0.65
N LYS A 248 13.23 -13.62 0.15
CA LYS A 248 14.25 -13.86 1.18
C LYS A 248 13.81 -14.90 2.22
N ALA A 249 12.55 -14.89 2.67
CA ALA A 249 12.04 -15.94 3.56
C ALA A 249 12.09 -17.33 2.88
N LYS A 250 11.72 -17.39 1.59
CA LYS A 250 11.85 -18.64 0.81
C LYS A 250 13.29 -19.12 0.71
N GLU A 251 14.22 -18.22 0.43
CA GLU A 251 15.65 -18.53 0.28
C GLU A 251 16.32 -18.94 1.60
N GLN A 252 16.03 -18.24 2.68
CA GLN A 252 16.69 -18.41 3.97
C GLN A 252 16.07 -19.52 4.83
N ASN A 253 14.76 -19.67 4.78
CA ASN A 253 14.01 -20.57 5.67
C ASN A 253 13.26 -21.68 4.92
N ASN A 254 13.40 -21.77 3.58
CA ASN A 254 12.57 -22.63 2.73
C ASN A 254 11.07 -22.42 2.99
N ALA A 255 10.67 -21.18 3.29
CA ALA A 255 9.31 -20.84 3.66
C ALA A 255 8.35 -21.07 2.49
N PRO A 256 7.38 -22.00 2.58
CA PRO A 256 6.38 -22.19 1.55
C PRO A 256 5.49 -20.94 1.43
N LEU A 257 5.23 -20.51 0.20
CA LEU A 257 4.32 -19.43 -0.14
C LEU A 257 2.98 -20.02 -0.59
N ILE A 258 1.96 -19.79 0.20
CA ILE A 258 0.58 -20.16 -0.09
C ILE A 258 -0.18 -18.91 -0.54
N VAL A 259 -0.82 -18.95 -1.70
CA VAL A 259 -1.60 -17.82 -2.23
C VAL A 259 -3.04 -18.23 -2.49
N CYS A 260 -3.96 -17.59 -1.76
CA CYS A 260 -5.41 -17.77 -1.89
C CYS A 260 -6.01 -16.56 -2.63
N ASP A 261 -6.45 -16.76 -3.87
CA ASP A 261 -7.04 -15.69 -4.68
C ASP A 261 -7.97 -16.31 -5.74
N PRO A 262 -9.15 -15.74 -6.01
CA PRO A 262 -10.00 -16.18 -7.10
C PRO A 262 -9.33 -16.11 -8.49
N ARG A 263 -8.37 -15.19 -8.65
CA ARG A 263 -7.60 -14.96 -9.86
C ARG A 263 -6.16 -15.46 -9.70
N PHE A 264 -5.63 -16.16 -10.72
CA PHE A 264 -4.22 -16.48 -10.77
C PHE A 264 -3.40 -15.21 -11.04
N THR A 265 -2.88 -14.62 -9.97
CA THR A 265 -2.16 -13.33 -9.98
C THR A 265 -0.66 -13.53 -10.24
N ARG A 266 0.07 -12.42 -10.45
CA ARG A 266 1.54 -12.47 -10.50
C ARG A 266 2.15 -12.97 -9.20
N THR A 267 1.53 -12.70 -8.06
CA THR A 267 1.97 -13.27 -6.78
C THR A 267 1.73 -14.78 -6.74
N ALA A 268 0.59 -15.25 -7.24
CA ALA A 268 0.26 -16.67 -7.34
C ALA A 268 1.26 -17.45 -8.23
N ALA A 269 1.86 -16.78 -9.22
CA ALA A 269 2.89 -17.39 -10.06
C ALA A 269 4.19 -17.78 -9.30
N HIS A 270 4.40 -17.25 -8.10
CA HIS A 270 5.51 -17.57 -7.22
C HIS A 270 5.14 -18.54 -6.09
N ALA A 271 3.86 -18.92 -6.00
CA ALA A 271 3.33 -19.76 -4.93
C ALA A 271 3.80 -21.21 -5.06
N ASP A 272 4.05 -21.84 -3.92
CA ASP A 272 4.24 -23.29 -3.80
C ASP A 272 2.88 -24.02 -3.76
N GLU A 273 1.86 -23.35 -3.20
CA GLU A 273 0.47 -23.81 -3.23
C GLU A 273 -0.45 -22.64 -3.62
N TYR A 274 -1.20 -22.79 -4.72
CA TYR A 274 -2.22 -21.84 -5.16
C TYR A 274 -3.62 -22.38 -4.87
N VAL A 275 -4.39 -21.61 -4.10
CA VAL A 275 -5.76 -21.97 -3.71
C VAL A 275 -6.75 -21.03 -4.40
N ARG A 276 -7.50 -21.57 -5.34
CA ARG A 276 -8.57 -20.83 -6.02
C ARG A 276 -9.91 -21.11 -5.32
N PHE A 277 -10.46 -20.07 -4.71
CA PHE A 277 -11.75 -20.16 -4.02
C PHE A 277 -12.79 -19.22 -4.63
N ARG A 278 -14.07 -19.44 -4.34
CA ARG A 278 -15.15 -18.57 -4.80
C ARG A 278 -15.09 -17.23 -4.08
N PRO A 279 -15.23 -16.07 -4.79
CA PRO A 279 -15.28 -14.75 -4.15
C PRO A 279 -16.36 -14.68 -3.06
N GLY A 280 -16.03 -14.05 -1.93
CA GLY A 280 -16.94 -13.87 -0.80
C GLY A 280 -17.08 -15.08 0.13
N THR A 281 -16.29 -16.14 -0.07
CA THR A 281 -16.28 -17.33 0.78
C THR A 281 -15.04 -17.44 1.68
N ASP A 282 -14.41 -16.31 1.93
CA ASP A 282 -13.16 -16.20 2.71
C ASP A 282 -13.28 -16.82 4.10
N VAL A 283 -14.35 -16.50 4.83
CA VAL A 283 -14.61 -17.05 6.17
C VAL A 283 -14.69 -18.55 6.13
N GLY A 284 -15.46 -19.12 5.18
CA GLY A 284 -15.60 -20.57 5.02
C GLY A 284 -14.26 -21.25 4.68
N LEU A 285 -13.44 -20.61 3.83
CA LEU A 285 -12.09 -21.10 3.52
C LEU A 285 -11.23 -21.19 4.80
N ILE A 286 -11.22 -20.13 5.60
CA ILE A 286 -10.43 -20.09 6.83
C ILE A 286 -10.95 -21.09 7.87
N TRP A 287 -12.27 -21.18 8.05
CA TRP A 287 -12.86 -22.16 8.96
C TRP A 287 -12.56 -23.60 8.53
N GLY A 288 -12.59 -23.91 7.24
CA GLY A 288 -12.18 -25.23 6.73
C GLY A 288 -10.70 -25.54 6.98
N ILE A 289 -9.81 -24.56 6.85
CA ILE A 289 -8.39 -24.71 7.23
C ILE A 289 -8.28 -24.96 8.75
N MET A 290 -8.98 -24.18 9.58
CA MET A 290 -8.99 -24.34 11.04
C MET A 290 -9.61 -25.67 11.45
N TRP A 291 -10.63 -26.17 10.76
CA TRP A 291 -11.19 -27.50 11.02
C TRP A 291 -10.09 -28.56 10.96
N HIS A 292 -9.27 -28.57 9.90
CA HIS A 292 -8.16 -29.51 9.79
C HIS A 292 -7.10 -29.31 10.88
N ILE A 293 -6.83 -28.08 11.29
CA ILE A 293 -5.86 -27.78 12.36
C ILE A 293 -6.34 -28.40 13.68
N PHE A 294 -7.60 -28.19 14.06
CA PHE A 294 -8.12 -28.68 15.34
C PHE A 294 -8.40 -30.20 15.34
N GLU A 295 -8.92 -30.76 14.26
CA GLU A 295 -9.16 -32.21 14.15
C GLU A 295 -7.86 -33.03 14.22
N ASN A 296 -6.74 -32.47 13.79
CA ASN A 296 -5.45 -33.14 13.84
C ASN A 296 -4.58 -32.72 15.06
N GLY A 297 -5.08 -31.81 15.92
CA GLY A 297 -4.34 -31.34 17.07
C GLY A 297 -3.11 -30.51 16.73
N TRP A 298 -3.14 -29.75 15.64
CA TRP A 298 -2.03 -28.95 15.13
C TRP A 298 -2.02 -27.51 15.66
N GLU A 299 -3.02 -27.12 16.44
CA GLU A 299 -3.09 -25.81 17.08
C GLU A 299 -2.00 -25.63 18.13
N ASP A 300 -1.70 -24.38 18.48
CA ASP A 300 -0.83 -24.05 19.61
C ASP A 300 -1.66 -23.96 20.89
N LYS A 301 -1.86 -25.11 21.56
CA LYS A 301 -2.68 -25.22 22.77
C LYS A 301 -2.19 -24.32 23.89
N GLU A 302 -0.87 -24.18 24.04
CA GLU A 302 -0.30 -23.40 25.13
C GLU A 302 -0.48 -21.90 24.86
N PHE A 303 -0.27 -21.45 23.62
CA PHE A 303 -0.54 -20.08 23.23
C PHE A 303 -2.02 -19.73 23.41
N ILE A 304 -2.93 -20.62 22.96
CA ILE A 304 -4.37 -20.43 23.12
C ILE A 304 -4.71 -20.30 24.62
N ARG A 305 -4.26 -21.24 25.44
CA ARG A 305 -4.52 -21.23 26.88
C ARG A 305 -4.05 -19.95 27.58
N GLN A 306 -2.88 -19.42 27.20
CA GLN A 306 -2.28 -18.26 27.86
C GLN A 306 -2.74 -16.90 27.31
N ARG A 307 -3.09 -16.83 26.04
CA ARG A 307 -3.18 -15.56 25.31
C ARG A 307 -4.50 -15.32 24.59
N VAL A 308 -5.34 -16.33 24.44
CA VAL A 308 -6.56 -16.23 23.63
C VAL A 308 -7.78 -16.42 24.51
N TYR A 309 -8.73 -15.50 24.40
CA TYR A 309 -10.03 -15.59 25.03
C TYR A 309 -11.10 -15.90 23.97
N GLY A 310 -12.03 -16.82 24.27
CA GLY A 310 -13.19 -17.13 23.41
C GLY A 310 -12.84 -18.01 22.20
N MET A 311 -11.76 -18.79 22.24
CA MET A 311 -11.46 -19.75 21.17
C MET A 311 -12.47 -20.88 21.13
N GLU A 312 -13.09 -21.21 22.25
CA GLU A 312 -14.13 -22.22 22.39
C GLU A 312 -15.35 -21.89 21.53
N ASP A 313 -15.77 -20.63 21.54
CA ASP A 313 -16.90 -20.17 20.69
C ASP A 313 -16.56 -20.26 19.20
N VAL A 314 -15.30 -19.95 18.84
CA VAL A 314 -14.80 -20.11 17.46
C VAL A 314 -14.82 -21.59 17.06
N LEU A 315 -14.41 -22.48 17.95
CA LEU A 315 -14.41 -23.93 17.71
C LEU A 315 -15.80 -24.49 17.43
N GLU A 316 -16.83 -24.03 18.16
CA GLU A 316 -18.20 -24.47 17.91
C GLU A 316 -18.68 -24.10 16.51
N GLU A 317 -18.23 -22.98 15.96
CA GLU A 317 -18.51 -22.62 14.57
C GLU A 317 -17.65 -23.44 13.60
N VAL A 318 -16.36 -23.60 13.86
CA VAL A 318 -15.42 -24.34 13.01
C VAL A 318 -15.83 -25.80 12.80
N LYS A 319 -16.40 -26.48 13.82
CA LYS A 319 -16.89 -27.87 13.71
C LYS A 319 -17.89 -28.08 12.60
N LYS A 320 -18.64 -27.05 12.20
CA LYS A 320 -19.63 -27.12 11.12
C LYS A 320 -18.99 -27.13 9.73
N TRP A 321 -17.75 -26.71 9.63
CA TRP A 321 -17.03 -26.52 8.37
C TRP A 321 -16.17 -27.73 8.02
N THR A 322 -16.84 -28.90 7.93
CA THR A 322 -16.18 -30.13 7.47
C THR A 322 -15.55 -29.95 6.09
N PRO A 323 -14.63 -30.82 5.66
CA PRO A 323 -14.06 -30.77 4.31
C PRO A 323 -15.11 -30.69 3.21
N GLU A 324 -16.20 -31.46 3.32
CA GLU A 324 -17.29 -31.53 2.35
C GLU A 324 -18.10 -30.23 2.30
N GLU A 325 -18.45 -29.68 3.48
CA GLU A 325 -19.18 -28.42 3.57
C GLU A 325 -18.33 -27.27 3.06
N THR A 326 -17.05 -27.24 3.43
CA THR A 326 -16.13 -26.22 2.96
C THR A 326 -15.93 -26.29 1.44
N GLU A 327 -15.76 -27.47 0.87
CA GLU A 327 -15.67 -27.65 -0.58
C GLU A 327 -16.96 -27.22 -1.29
N ARG A 328 -18.12 -27.57 -0.75
CA ARG A 328 -19.41 -27.16 -1.28
C ARG A 328 -19.55 -25.65 -1.38
N VAL A 329 -19.11 -24.91 -0.33
CA VAL A 329 -19.22 -23.47 -0.26
C VAL A 329 -18.11 -22.78 -1.06
N THR A 330 -16.87 -23.16 -0.85
CA THR A 330 -15.69 -22.45 -1.39
C THR A 330 -15.25 -22.94 -2.77
N GLY A 331 -15.58 -24.16 -3.10
CA GLY A 331 -15.09 -24.86 -4.30
C GLY A 331 -13.65 -25.36 -4.18
N VAL A 332 -13.08 -25.37 -2.97
CA VAL A 332 -11.71 -25.83 -2.71
C VAL A 332 -11.78 -27.28 -2.15
N PRO A 333 -11.11 -28.25 -2.79
CA PRO A 333 -11.11 -29.64 -2.31
C PRO A 333 -10.63 -29.78 -0.88
N GLY A 334 -11.30 -30.57 -0.06
CA GLY A 334 -10.93 -30.81 1.34
C GLY A 334 -9.49 -31.32 1.50
N SER A 335 -9.00 -32.13 0.55
CA SER A 335 -7.60 -32.58 0.52
C SER A 335 -6.59 -31.43 0.32
N GLN A 336 -6.96 -30.40 -0.45
CA GLN A 336 -6.14 -29.21 -0.62
C GLN A 336 -6.10 -28.37 0.66
N LEU A 337 -7.27 -28.20 1.32
CA LEU A 337 -7.34 -27.49 2.62
C LEU A 337 -6.49 -28.19 3.68
N LYS A 338 -6.49 -29.52 3.72
CA LYS A 338 -5.65 -30.30 4.63
C LYS A 338 -4.16 -30.03 4.39
N ARG A 339 -3.70 -30.02 3.15
CA ARG A 339 -2.30 -29.68 2.83
C ARG A 339 -1.92 -28.27 3.28
N VAL A 340 -2.78 -27.29 3.01
CA VAL A 340 -2.56 -25.90 3.46
C VAL A 340 -2.47 -25.83 4.98
N ALA A 341 -3.42 -26.41 5.70
CA ALA A 341 -3.44 -26.46 7.16
C ALA A 341 -2.17 -27.09 7.74
N GLN A 342 -1.78 -28.23 7.20
CA GLN A 342 -0.57 -28.96 7.61
C GLN A 342 0.69 -28.15 7.34
N THR A 343 0.78 -27.52 6.17
CA THR A 343 1.92 -26.68 5.79
C THR A 343 2.08 -25.51 6.75
N MET A 344 0.98 -24.82 7.08
CA MET A 344 1.02 -23.71 8.03
C MET A 344 1.38 -24.16 9.45
N ALA A 345 0.82 -25.26 9.89
CA ALA A 345 1.06 -25.79 11.23
C ALA A 345 2.51 -26.28 11.43
N ASN A 346 3.10 -26.90 10.43
CA ASN A 346 4.46 -27.47 10.49
C ASN A 346 5.56 -26.44 10.31
N ASN A 347 5.23 -25.24 9.75
CA ASN A 347 6.20 -24.21 9.44
C ASN A 347 5.90 -22.92 10.21
N ARG A 348 5.88 -23.02 11.53
CA ARG A 348 5.74 -21.85 12.43
C ARG A 348 7.10 -21.26 12.82
N PRO A 349 7.23 -19.94 13.00
CA PRO A 349 6.18 -18.91 12.83
C PRO A 349 5.86 -18.64 11.37
N GLY A 350 4.55 -18.43 11.10
CA GLY A 350 4.06 -18.09 9.77
C GLY A 350 3.44 -16.70 9.70
N THR A 351 3.75 -15.95 8.66
CA THR A 351 3.15 -14.64 8.40
C THR A 351 1.87 -14.76 7.59
N PHE A 352 0.88 -13.94 7.94
CA PHE A 352 -0.38 -13.83 7.23
C PHE A 352 -0.47 -12.45 6.55
N ILE A 353 -0.64 -12.44 5.24
CA ILE A 353 -0.67 -11.20 4.44
C ILE A 353 -2.02 -11.09 3.74
N TRP A 354 -2.67 -9.93 3.88
CA TRP A 354 -3.86 -9.62 3.09
C TRP A 354 -3.90 -8.16 2.67
N CYS A 355 -4.73 -7.90 1.68
CA CYS A 355 -4.96 -6.57 1.12
C CYS A 355 -6.45 -6.31 0.93
N MET A 356 -6.79 -5.56 -0.12
CA MET A 356 -8.14 -5.12 -0.44
C MET A 356 -9.10 -6.27 -0.79
N GLY A 357 -8.58 -7.38 -1.34
CA GLY A 357 -9.40 -8.54 -1.72
C GLY A 357 -10.08 -9.22 -0.53
N GLY A 358 -9.45 -9.23 0.66
CA GLY A 358 -10.07 -9.71 1.89
C GLY A 358 -10.95 -8.66 2.59
N THR A 359 -10.61 -7.39 2.40
CA THR A 359 -11.22 -6.25 3.11
C THR A 359 -12.50 -5.73 2.46
N GLN A 360 -12.53 -5.58 1.13
CA GLN A 360 -13.61 -4.90 0.41
C GLN A 360 -14.78 -5.85 0.08
N HIS A 361 -15.35 -6.42 1.11
CA HIS A 361 -16.58 -7.21 1.07
C HIS A 361 -17.61 -6.65 2.05
N THR A 362 -18.89 -6.93 1.83
CA THR A 362 -19.96 -6.59 2.80
C THR A 362 -19.71 -7.21 4.17
N ASN A 363 -19.08 -8.39 4.22
CA ASN A 363 -18.65 -9.10 5.42
C ASN A 363 -17.14 -8.99 5.70
N GLY A 364 -16.44 -8.00 5.14
CA GLY A 364 -14.97 -7.86 5.25
C GLY A 364 -14.44 -7.80 6.68
N ASN A 365 -15.23 -7.30 7.63
CA ASN A 365 -14.89 -7.35 9.05
C ASN A 365 -14.78 -8.81 9.54
N ASN A 366 -15.73 -9.67 9.18
CA ASN A 366 -15.69 -11.09 9.55
C ASN A 366 -14.56 -11.83 8.84
N ASN A 367 -14.28 -11.53 7.57
CA ASN A 367 -13.11 -12.06 6.88
C ASN A 367 -11.83 -11.79 7.70
N THR A 368 -11.63 -10.53 8.08
CA THR A 368 -10.46 -10.12 8.84
C THR A 368 -10.39 -10.79 10.22
N ARG A 369 -11.52 -10.91 10.92
CA ARG A 369 -11.56 -11.62 12.21
C ARG A 369 -11.22 -13.10 12.05
N ALA A 370 -11.66 -13.73 10.98
CA ALA A 370 -11.31 -15.13 10.68
C ALA A 370 -9.79 -15.28 10.42
N TYR A 371 -9.18 -14.36 9.68
CA TYR A 371 -7.73 -14.34 9.47
C TYR A 371 -6.97 -14.21 10.79
N CYS A 372 -7.44 -13.32 11.66
CA CYS A 372 -6.88 -13.13 12.98
C CYS A 372 -7.02 -14.39 13.86
N ALA A 373 -8.20 -15.04 13.85
CA ALA A 373 -8.45 -16.25 14.62
C ALA A 373 -7.51 -17.40 14.19
N LEU A 374 -7.25 -17.56 12.90
CA LEU A 374 -6.30 -18.55 12.39
C LEU A 374 -4.87 -18.28 12.89
N GLN A 375 -4.43 -17.02 12.90
CA GLN A 375 -3.12 -16.64 13.43
C GLN A 375 -3.00 -16.88 14.95
N LEU A 376 -4.08 -16.67 15.69
CA LEU A 376 -4.15 -16.98 17.13
C LEU A 376 -4.12 -18.50 17.37
N ALA A 377 -4.86 -19.28 16.58
CA ALA A 377 -4.86 -20.74 16.69
C ALA A 377 -3.49 -21.37 16.45
N LEU A 378 -2.68 -20.76 15.58
CA LEU A 378 -1.33 -21.23 15.27
C LEU A 378 -0.24 -20.64 16.17
N GLY A 379 -0.56 -19.75 17.10
CA GLY A 379 0.41 -19.10 17.97
C GLY A 379 1.40 -18.18 17.27
N ASN A 380 1.05 -17.65 16.11
CA ASN A 380 1.94 -16.83 15.27
C ASN A 380 2.02 -15.35 15.69
N MET A 381 1.36 -14.94 16.77
CA MET A 381 1.32 -13.55 17.20
C MET A 381 2.39 -13.24 18.25
N GLY A 382 3.02 -12.06 18.11
CA GLY A 382 4.06 -11.62 19.05
C GLY A 382 5.44 -12.29 18.83
N THR A 383 5.65 -12.87 17.66
CA THR A 383 6.88 -13.59 17.28
C THR A 383 7.44 -13.00 15.98
N ALA A 384 8.77 -12.91 15.89
CA ALA A 384 9.44 -12.52 14.66
C ALA A 384 9.12 -13.51 13.53
N GLY A 385 8.79 -13.01 12.35
CA GLY A 385 8.36 -13.80 11.20
C GLY A 385 6.91 -14.29 11.23
N GLY A 386 6.18 -14.00 12.32
CA GLY A 386 4.76 -14.27 12.42
C GLY A 386 3.89 -13.05 12.07
N GLY A 387 2.77 -12.95 12.76
CA GLY A 387 1.91 -11.78 12.76
C GLY A 387 0.98 -11.62 11.58
N ALA A 388 0.29 -10.50 11.60
CA ALA A 388 -0.69 -10.07 10.62
C ALA A 388 -0.13 -8.88 9.83
N ASN A 389 0.27 -9.15 8.61
CA ASN A 389 0.93 -8.19 7.74
C ASN A 389 -0.04 -7.62 6.71
N ILE A 390 -0.66 -6.50 7.07
CA ILE A 390 -1.68 -5.85 6.24
C ILE A 390 -0.99 -4.92 5.25
N PHE A 391 -0.89 -5.34 4.00
CA PHE A 391 -0.29 -4.52 2.94
C PHE A 391 -1.28 -3.48 2.44
N ARG A 392 -1.21 -2.29 3.02
CA ARG A 392 -2.10 -1.18 2.67
C ARG A 392 -1.72 -0.58 1.32
N GLY A 393 -2.70 0.03 0.62
CA GLY A 393 -2.47 0.53 -0.74
C GLY A 393 -1.57 1.75 -0.80
N HIS A 394 -1.90 2.80 -0.05
CA HIS A 394 -1.23 4.09 -0.13
C HIS A 394 -0.12 4.25 0.92
N ASP A 395 0.82 5.13 0.61
CA ASP A 395 2.01 5.42 1.41
C ASP A 395 1.70 5.83 2.85
N ASN A 396 0.77 6.75 3.06
CA ASN A 396 0.41 7.23 4.40
C ASN A 396 -1.05 6.98 4.80
N VAL A 397 -1.68 5.94 4.25
CA VAL A 397 -3.06 5.64 4.65
C VAL A 397 -3.18 5.27 6.13
N GLN A 398 -2.14 4.64 6.70
CA GLN A 398 -2.09 4.35 8.14
C GLN A 398 -2.03 5.64 8.94
N GLY A 399 -1.07 6.52 8.67
CA GLY A 399 -0.89 7.77 9.41
C GLY A 399 -2.10 8.70 9.29
N ALA A 400 -2.66 8.88 8.10
CA ALA A 400 -3.87 9.70 7.90
C ALA A 400 -5.07 9.15 8.69
N THR A 401 -5.16 7.82 8.84
CA THR A 401 -6.19 7.17 9.65
C THR A 401 -5.91 7.34 11.14
N ASP A 402 -4.66 7.21 11.59
CA ASP A 402 -4.26 7.36 12.99
C ASP A 402 -4.44 8.81 13.48
N PHE A 403 -4.22 9.80 12.61
CA PHE A 403 -4.56 11.20 12.87
C PHE A 403 -6.06 11.51 12.68
N CYS A 404 -6.84 10.47 12.40
CA CYS A 404 -8.29 10.49 12.37
C CYS A 404 -8.88 11.56 11.43
N VAL A 405 -8.41 11.58 10.17
CA VAL A 405 -9.17 12.22 9.11
C VAL A 405 -10.44 11.41 8.87
N LEU A 406 -11.26 11.30 9.91
CA LEU A 406 -12.42 10.43 10.03
C LEU A 406 -13.57 11.17 10.69
N SER A 407 -14.81 10.81 10.35
CA SER A 407 -16.01 11.41 10.90
C SER A 407 -16.25 11.13 12.40
N HIS A 408 -15.77 10.00 12.91
CA HIS A 408 -16.18 9.43 14.20
C HIS A 408 -15.10 9.46 15.29
N SER A 409 -13.96 10.11 15.06
CA SER A 409 -12.88 10.11 16.04
C SER A 409 -12.01 11.37 15.97
N LEU A 410 -11.40 11.71 17.10
CA LEU A 410 -10.31 12.66 17.22
C LEU A 410 -8.97 11.92 17.06
N PRO A 411 -7.84 12.64 16.80
CA PRO A 411 -6.55 12.00 16.56
C PRO A 411 -6.20 10.93 17.60
N GLY A 412 -5.56 9.83 17.18
CA GLY A 412 -5.23 8.71 18.05
C GLY A 412 -6.42 7.82 18.41
N TYR A 413 -7.51 7.84 17.64
CA TYR A 413 -8.74 7.05 17.88
C TYR A 413 -9.43 7.33 19.22
N TYR A 414 -9.33 8.54 19.72
CA TYR A 414 -9.96 8.92 20.99
C TYR A 414 -11.50 8.91 20.99
N GLY A 415 -12.12 8.75 19.81
CA GLY A 415 -13.58 8.88 19.67
C GLY A 415 -14.03 10.35 19.79
N LEU A 416 -15.31 10.55 20.12
CA LEU A 416 -15.96 11.86 20.26
C LEU A 416 -16.61 12.04 21.65
N SER A 417 -16.22 11.25 22.65
CA SER A 417 -16.74 11.37 24.01
C SER A 417 -16.28 12.69 24.68
N ALA A 418 -16.97 13.10 25.73
CA ALA A 418 -16.57 14.26 26.52
C ALA A 418 -15.13 14.20 27.02
N GLY A 419 -14.65 12.99 27.40
CA GLY A 419 -13.26 12.78 27.79
C GLY A 419 -12.27 13.03 26.64
N ALA A 420 -12.61 12.60 25.43
CA ALA A 420 -11.81 12.87 24.25
C ALA A 420 -11.71 14.37 23.94
N TRP A 421 -12.84 15.10 23.99
CA TRP A 421 -12.86 16.53 23.80
C TRP A 421 -12.07 17.29 24.89
N LYS A 422 -12.19 16.90 26.17
CA LYS A 422 -11.38 17.46 27.26
C LYS A 422 -9.88 17.24 27.08
N HIS A 423 -9.49 16.07 26.61
CA HIS A 423 -8.10 15.79 26.30
C HIS A 423 -7.58 16.70 25.18
N TRP A 424 -8.29 16.72 24.07
CA TRP A 424 -7.83 17.47 22.88
C TRP A 424 -7.95 18.99 23.04
N SER A 425 -8.95 19.52 23.76
CA SER A 425 -8.99 20.97 24.08
C SER A 425 -7.76 21.39 24.87
N ARG A 426 -7.33 20.58 25.84
CA ARG A 426 -6.09 20.83 26.59
C ARG A 426 -4.84 20.79 25.69
N VAL A 427 -4.74 19.76 24.83
CA VAL A 427 -3.60 19.63 23.89
C VAL A 427 -3.56 20.79 22.90
N TRP A 428 -4.71 21.28 22.47
CA TRP A 428 -4.82 22.39 21.54
C TRP A 428 -4.77 23.77 22.21
N ASN A 429 -4.68 23.81 23.53
CA ASN A 429 -4.74 25.01 24.35
C ASN A 429 -5.99 25.85 24.05
N GLU A 430 -7.14 25.20 24.09
CA GLU A 430 -8.43 25.78 23.74
C GLU A 430 -9.45 25.57 24.86
N ASP A 431 -10.44 26.43 24.95
CA ASP A 431 -11.57 26.25 25.90
C ASP A 431 -12.40 25.03 25.51
N TYR A 432 -12.64 24.19 26.51
CA TYR A 432 -13.38 22.93 26.28
C TYR A 432 -14.84 23.17 25.90
N GLU A 433 -15.53 24.09 26.58
CA GLU A 433 -16.97 24.33 26.34
C GLU A 433 -17.17 25.00 24.97
N TRP A 434 -16.26 25.90 24.60
CA TRP A 434 -16.28 26.49 23.27
C TRP A 434 -16.07 25.44 22.18
N LEU A 435 -15.07 24.59 22.30
CA LEU A 435 -14.73 23.59 21.28
C LEU A 435 -15.83 22.54 21.17
N LYS A 436 -16.32 22.03 22.30
CA LYS A 436 -17.40 21.06 22.35
C LYS A 436 -18.72 21.63 21.85
N GLY A 437 -19.05 22.86 22.23
CA GLY A 437 -20.28 23.53 21.81
C GLY A 437 -20.41 23.71 20.30
N ARG A 438 -19.29 23.80 19.58
CA ARG A 438 -19.29 23.80 18.12
C ARG A 438 -19.76 22.45 17.54
N PHE A 439 -19.55 21.36 18.26
CA PHE A 439 -19.94 20.02 17.90
C PHE A 439 -21.32 19.63 18.40
N ASP A 440 -21.74 20.08 19.57
CA ASP A 440 -23.04 19.75 20.14
C ASP A 440 -24.20 20.36 19.34
N SER A 441 -23.90 21.38 18.51
CA SER A 441 -24.87 21.91 17.55
C SER A 441 -25.11 20.98 16.34
N ILE A 442 -24.29 19.93 16.18
CA ILE A 442 -24.42 18.92 15.15
C ILE A 442 -25.26 17.78 15.71
N LYS A 443 -26.55 17.90 15.58
CA LYS A 443 -27.48 16.77 15.78
C LYS A 443 -27.47 15.96 14.50
N GLY A 444 -26.61 14.95 14.43
CA GLY A 444 -26.59 13.95 13.39
C GLY A 444 -27.45 12.78 13.77
#